data_8a17452487b045bd006f84596079e1e6
#
_entry.id   8a17452487b045bd006f84596079e1e6
#
_cell.length_a   1.000
_cell.length_b   1.000
_cell.length_c   1.000
_cell.angle_alpha   90.00
_cell.angle_beta   90.00
_cell.angle_gamma   90.00
#
_symmetry.space_group_name_H-M   'P 1'
#
loop_
_entity.id
_entity.type
_entity.pdbx_description
1 polymer ?
#
loop_
_entity_poly.entity_id
_entity_poly.type
_entity_poly.pdbx_seq_one_letter_code
_entity_poly.pdbx_strand_id
1 'polypeptide(L)'
;MKHQFYNEDFFIPNWDIKHLFLGTFNPNEGEKVKYFYSRKTNLFWSTLSKIFQDELNPNNLNFFEKLKFHKIACMDLISSIDIRNVDKEYIIGKGYSDAKIINNSVKRIYNTENIKSVINKNPEVQLYSTW
;
A
#
# COMPACT_ATOMS: atom_id res chain seq x y z
N MET A 1 1.82 -16.21 0.29
CA MET A 1 0.93 -15.22 0.95
C MET A 1 0.70 -14.06 0.01
N LYS A 2 -0.56 -13.77 -0.27
CA LYS A 2 -0.95 -12.60 -1.08
C LYS A 2 -0.93 -11.32 -0.25
N HIS A 3 -0.86 -10.20 -0.94
CA HIS A 3 -1.07 -8.89 -0.34
C HIS A 3 -2.47 -8.80 0.30
N GLN A 4 -2.60 -8.08 1.42
CA GLN A 4 -3.89 -7.94 2.13
C GLN A 4 -5.01 -7.44 1.20
N PHE A 5 -4.69 -6.48 0.33
CA PHE A 5 -5.67 -5.83 -0.56
C PHE A 5 -5.77 -6.45 -1.95
N TYR A 6 -5.17 -7.62 -2.17
CA TYR A 6 -5.07 -8.25 -3.50
C TYR A 6 -6.42 -8.37 -4.23
N ASN A 7 -7.50 -8.61 -3.49
CA ASN A 7 -8.84 -8.75 -4.04
C ASN A 7 -9.72 -7.50 -3.89
N GLU A 8 -9.17 -6.40 -3.37
CA GLU A 8 -9.91 -5.16 -3.20
C GLU A 8 -9.91 -4.33 -4.48
N ASP A 9 -10.99 -3.61 -4.75
CA ASP A 9 -11.14 -2.79 -5.96
C ASP A 9 -10.06 -1.72 -6.08
N PHE A 10 -9.56 -1.23 -4.96
CA PHE A 10 -8.52 -0.21 -4.93
C PHE A 10 -7.09 -0.75 -5.01
N PHE A 11 -6.90 -2.05 -5.07
CA PHE A 11 -5.55 -2.64 -5.23
C PHE A 11 -4.88 -2.16 -6.51
N ILE A 12 -5.67 -2.04 -7.56
CA ILE A 12 -5.28 -1.36 -8.80
C ILE A 12 -6.20 -0.15 -8.92
N PRO A 13 -5.76 1.04 -8.51
CA PRO A 13 -6.64 2.21 -8.52
C PRO A 13 -7.12 2.55 -9.92
N ASN A 14 -8.42 2.85 -10.05
CA ASN A 14 -9.11 3.10 -11.33
C ASN A 14 -9.63 4.54 -11.48
N TRP A 15 -9.11 5.47 -10.71
CA TRP A 15 -9.43 6.90 -10.80
C TRP A 15 -8.23 7.69 -11.31
N ASP A 16 -8.46 8.94 -11.68
CA ASP A 16 -7.38 9.85 -12.12
C ASP A 16 -6.41 10.10 -10.98
N ILE A 17 -5.12 9.92 -11.25
CA ILE A 17 -4.08 9.99 -10.24
C ILE A 17 -3.01 11.00 -10.65
N LYS A 18 -2.70 11.92 -9.75
CA LYS A 18 -1.54 12.83 -9.83
C LYS A 18 -0.43 12.45 -8.87
N HIS A 19 -0.78 11.78 -7.77
CA HIS A 19 0.17 11.43 -6.71
C HIS A 19 0.03 9.94 -6.39
N LEU A 20 1.04 9.16 -6.75
CA LEU A 20 1.09 7.72 -6.48
C LEU A 20 2.19 7.44 -5.46
N PHE A 21 1.79 6.97 -4.29
CA PHE A 21 2.69 6.57 -3.22
C PHE A 21 2.96 5.06 -3.31
N LEU A 22 4.24 4.71 -3.40
CA LEU A 22 4.68 3.34 -3.54
C LEU A 22 5.27 2.83 -2.22
N GLY A 23 4.63 1.82 -1.67
CA GLY A 23 5.09 1.07 -0.50
C GLY A 23 5.68 -0.28 -0.88
N THR A 24 5.85 -1.13 0.11
CA THR A 24 6.48 -2.43 -0.06
C THR A 24 5.48 -3.57 -0.10
N PHE A 25 4.81 -3.85 1.03
CA PHE A 25 3.90 -4.99 1.16
C PHE A 25 3.07 -4.90 2.43
N ASN A 26 1.79 -5.24 2.34
CA ASN A 26 0.93 -5.48 3.49
C ASN A 26 0.54 -6.97 3.55
N PRO A 27 0.96 -7.71 4.58
CA PRO A 27 0.64 -9.13 4.69
C PRO A 27 -0.87 -9.37 4.88
N ASN A 28 -1.36 -10.45 4.28
CA ASN A 28 -2.76 -10.86 4.42
C ASN A 28 -3.06 -11.59 5.74
N GLU A 29 -2.06 -11.76 6.58
CA GLU A 29 -2.18 -12.37 7.91
C GLU A 29 -1.64 -11.39 8.96
N GLY A 30 -2.04 -11.57 10.21
CA GLY A 30 -1.70 -10.66 11.30
C GLY A 30 -2.66 -9.47 11.41
N GLU A 31 -2.14 -8.32 11.81
CA GLU A 31 -2.95 -7.11 11.97
C GLU A 31 -3.50 -6.62 10.62
N LYS A 32 -4.81 -6.48 10.54
CA LYS A 32 -5.50 -5.94 9.36
C LYS A 32 -5.58 -4.42 9.44
N VAL A 33 -5.43 -3.77 8.29
CA VAL A 33 -5.57 -2.32 8.16
C VAL A 33 -6.65 -1.98 7.13
N LYS A 34 -7.17 -0.76 7.19
CA LYS A 34 -8.25 -0.32 6.29
C LYS A 34 -7.75 0.08 4.91
N TYR A 35 -6.55 0.63 4.85
CA TYR A 35 -5.92 1.09 3.62
C TYR A 35 -4.40 1.11 3.83
N PHE A 36 -3.64 1.39 2.79
CA PHE A 36 -2.18 1.54 2.88
C PHE A 36 -1.82 2.58 3.95
N TYR A 37 -0.77 2.33 4.71
CA TYR A 37 -0.23 3.22 5.75
C TYR A 37 -1.23 3.57 6.87
N SER A 38 -2.29 2.80 7.07
CA SER A 38 -3.34 3.12 8.05
C SER A 38 -3.17 2.43 9.41
N ARG A 39 -1.98 1.89 9.70
CA ARG A 39 -1.68 1.40 11.05
C ARG A 39 -1.71 2.55 12.04
N LYS A 40 -2.16 2.24 13.26
CA LYS A 40 -2.44 3.24 14.30
C LYS A 40 -1.27 4.18 14.62
N THR A 41 -0.04 3.68 14.51
CA THR A 41 1.18 4.44 14.78
C THR A 41 1.77 5.13 13.55
N ASN A 42 1.18 4.94 12.39
CA ASN A 42 1.70 5.52 11.14
C ASN A 42 1.21 6.95 10.97
N LEU A 43 2.13 7.87 10.76
CA LEU A 43 1.85 9.30 10.62
C LEU A 43 1.55 9.73 9.17
N PHE A 44 1.51 8.80 8.23
CA PHE A 44 1.36 9.09 6.81
C PHE A 44 0.11 9.93 6.51
N TRP A 45 -1.07 9.45 6.93
CA TRP A 45 -2.33 10.13 6.61
C TRP A 45 -2.50 11.44 7.37
N SER A 46 -2.02 11.54 8.60
CA SER A 46 -2.03 12.80 9.34
C SER A 46 -1.11 13.84 8.68
N THR A 47 0.01 13.41 8.15
CA THR A 47 0.94 14.28 7.41
C THR A 47 0.33 14.75 6.09
N LEU A 48 -0.24 13.83 5.28
CA LEU A 48 -0.90 14.20 4.03
C LEU A 48 -2.11 15.11 4.28
N SER A 49 -2.85 14.90 5.36
CA SER A 49 -3.98 15.76 5.74
C SER A 49 -3.53 17.21 5.92
N LYS A 50 -2.37 17.43 6.52
CA LYS A 50 -1.79 18.77 6.66
C LYS A 50 -1.38 19.36 5.32
N ILE A 51 -0.73 18.56 4.47
CA ILE A 51 -0.24 19.01 3.16
C ILE A 51 -1.40 19.38 2.24
N PHE A 52 -2.44 18.56 2.18
CA PHE A 52 -3.62 18.81 1.34
C PHE A 52 -4.68 19.70 1.99
N GLN A 53 -4.48 20.11 3.23
CA GLN A 53 -5.43 20.94 4.00
C GLN A 53 -6.85 20.34 4.01
N ASP A 54 -6.92 19.03 4.18
CA ASP A 54 -8.16 18.26 4.20
C ASP A 54 -7.96 17.03 5.10
N GLU A 55 -8.99 16.63 5.83
CA GLU A 55 -8.90 15.43 6.67
C GLU A 55 -8.94 14.16 5.82
N LEU A 56 -7.79 13.51 5.67
CA LEU A 56 -7.62 12.25 4.97
C LEU A 56 -7.47 11.14 6.00
N ASN A 57 -8.58 10.49 6.35
CA ASN A 57 -8.60 9.43 7.36
C ASN A 57 -9.23 8.16 6.78
N PRO A 58 -8.45 7.06 6.67
CA PRO A 58 -8.95 5.78 6.14
C PRO A 58 -10.16 5.21 6.89
N ASN A 59 -10.43 5.66 8.11
CA ASN A 59 -11.60 5.22 8.88
C ASN A 59 -12.88 5.98 8.55
N ASN A 60 -12.79 7.08 7.81
CA ASN A 60 -13.95 7.89 7.45
C ASN A 60 -14.65 7.34 6.19
N LEU A 61 -15.97 7.40 6.15
CA LEU A 61 -16.77 6.92 5.01
C LEU A 61 -16.46 7.67 3.70
N ASN A 62 -16.04 8.92 3.79
CA ASN A 62 -15.71 9.76 2.63
C ASN A 62 -14.24 9.67 2.20
N PHE A 63 -13.47 8.74 2.74
CA PHE A 63 -12.03 8.64 2.47
C PHE A 63 -11.71 8.47 0.98
N PHE A 64 -12.37 7.53 0.31
CA PHE A 64 -12.12 7.29 -1.13
C PHE A 64 -12.58 8.45 -2.01
N GLU A 65 -13.66 9.14 -1.67
CA GLU A 65 -14.08 10.36 -2.38
C GLU A 65 -12.99 11.43 -2.31
N LYS A 66 -12.37 11.59 -1.14
CA LYS A 66 -11.27 12.54 -0.95
C LYS A 66 -10.00 12.13 -1.69
N LEU A 67 -9.68 10.84 -1.74
CA LEU A 67 -8.57 10.34 -2.58
C LEU A 67 -8.78 10.69 -4.05
N LYS A 68 -9.97 10.46 -4.56
CA LYS A 68 -10.33 10.78 -5.95
C LYS A 68 -10.29 12.29 -6.21
N PHE A 69 -10.79 13.08 -5.29
CA PHE A 69 -10.78 14.55 -5.38
C PHE A 69 -9.35 15.09 -5.45
N HIS A 70 -8.46 14.63 -4.58
CA HIS A 70 -7.06 15.06 -4.54
C HIS A 70 -6.16 14.30 -5.52
N LYS A 71 -6.69 13.31 -6.23
CA LYS A 71 -5.97 12.47 -7.19
C LYS A 71 -4.79 11.73 -6.57
N ILE A 72 -5.03 11.17 -5.39
CA ILE A 72 -4.06 10.39 -4.62
C ILE A 72 -4.39 8.90 -4.74
N ALA A 73 -3.35 8.07 -4.89
CA ALA A 73 -3.45 6.63 -4.75
C ALA A 73 -2.20 6.06 -4.10
N CYS A 74 -2.34 4.85 -3.57
CA CYS A 74 -1.24 4.08 -3.03
C CYS A 74 -1.20 2.71 -3.70
N MET A 75 -0.01 2.19 -3.92
CA MET A 75 0.25 0.82 -4.37
C MET A 75 1.49 0.29 -3.69
N ASP A 76 1.56 -1.02 -3.53
CA ASP A 76 2.77 -1.67 -3.03
C ASP A 76 3.50 -2.39 -4.17
N LEU A 77 4.83 -2.43 -4.08
CA LEU A 77 5.70 -3.05 -5.09
C LEU A 77 5.56 -4.57 -5.15
N ILE A 78 5.15 -5.19 -4.06
CA ILE A 78 5.05 -6.64 -3.93
C ILE A 78 3.58 -7.05 -3.85
N SER A 79 3.15 -7.93 -4.74
CA SER A 79 1.78 -8.45 -4.77
C SER A 79 1.61 -9.73 -3.96
N SER A 80 2.67 -10.53 -3.85
CA SER A 80 2.68 -11.73 -3.01
C SER A 80 4.10 -12.17 -2.65
N ILE A 81 4.21 -12.94 -1.59
CA ILE A 81 5.45 -13.57 -1.16
C ILE A 81 5.25 -15.08 -1.04
N ASP A 82 6.27 -15.84 -1.39
CA ASP A 82 6.29 -17.29 -1.23
C ASP A 82 7.10 -17.61 0.01
N ILE A 83 6.40 -17.97 1.09
CA ILE A 83 6.99 -18.31 2.37
C ILE A 83 6.48 -19.66 2.87
N ARG A 84 7.35 -20.43 3.49
CA ARG A 84 6.97 -21.65 4.20
C ARG A 84 6.28 -21.28 5.51
N ASN A 85 5.45 -22.20 6.03
CA ASN A 85 4.74 -21.97 7.30
C ASN A 85 5.68 -21.65 8.47
N VAL A 86 6.88 -22.21 8.48
CA VAL A 86 7.91 -21.96 9.51
C VAL A 86 8.42 -20.52 9.49
N ASP A 87 8.32 -19.84 8.35
CA ASP A 87 8.81 -18.48 8.17
C ASP A 87 7.73 -17.43 8.50
N LYS A 88 6.47 -17.83 8.51
CA LYS A 88 5.34 -16.93 8.78
C LYS A 88 5.43 -16.26 10.15
N GLU A 89 5.69 -17.05 11.20
CA GLU A 89 5.80 -16.52 12.56
C GLU A 89 6.92 -15.50 12.69
N TYR A 90 8.05 -15.73 12.02
CA TYR A 90 9.14 -14.77 11.98
C TYR A 90 8.74 -13.47 11.27
N ILE A 91 8.04 -13.58 10.15
CA ILE A 91 7.72 -12.43 9.30
C ILE A 91 6.60 -11.57 9.90
N ILE A 92 5.56 -12.18 10.47
CA ILE A 92 4.35 -11.46 10.93
C ILE A 92 4.06 -11.58 12.42
N GLY A 93 4.68 -12.52 13.15
CA GLY A 93 4.27 -12.92 14.50
C GLY A 93 4.40 -11.83 15.58
N LYS A 94 5.41 -10.96 15.49
CA LYS A 94 5.64 -9.85 16.45
C LYS A 94 5.65 -8.49 15.78
N GLY A 95 4.72 -8.28 14.88
CA GLY A 95 4.68 -7.08 14.07
C GLY A 95 5.50 -7.24 12.79
N TYR A 96 4.87 -6.86 11.72
CA TYR A 96 5.46 -6.88 10.40
C TYR A 96 6.41 -5.70 10.20
N SER A 97 7.54 -5.95 9.54
CA SER A 97 8.39 -4.89 8.99
C SER A 97 8.91 -5.31 7.61
N ASP A 98 9.08 -4.34 6.72
CA ASP A 98 9.57 -4.56 5.36
C ASP A 98 10.97 -5.19 5.34
N ALA A 99 11.80 -4.84 6.32
CA ALA A 99 13.14 -5.41 6.46
C ALA A 99 13.14 -6.94 6.54
N LYS A 100 12.09 -7.53 7.12
CA LYS A 100 11.97 -8.98 7.26
C LYS A 100 11.84 -9.70 5.93
N ILE A 101 11.14 -9.13 4.95
CA ILE A 101 11.02 -9.73 3.63
C ILE A 101 12.17 -9.32 2.69
N ILE A 102 12.75 -8.16 2.88
CA ILE A 102 13.87 -7.69 2.05
C ILE A 102 15.16 -8.45 2.41
N ASN A 103 15.43 -8.64 3.70
CA ASN A 103 16.67 -9.24 4.22
C ASN A 103 16.63 -10.77 4.29
N ASN A 104 15.48 -11.40 4.18
CA ASN A 104 15.35 -12.85 4.11
C ASN A 104 15.29 -13.31 2.65
N SER A 105 15.72 -14.55 2.39
CA SER A 105 15.65 -15.18 1.06
C SER A 105 14.20 -15.53 0.67
N VAL A 106 13.29 -14.58 0.89
CA VAL A 106 11.87 -14.72 0.55
C VAL A 106 11.67 -14.44 -0.92
N LYS A 107 11.07 -15.38 -1.64
CA LYS A 107 10.68 -15.18 -3.03
C LYS A 107 9.52 -14.19 -3.10
N ARG A 108 9.71 -13.13 -3.84
CA ARG A 108 8.73 -12.05 -4.01
C ARG A 108 8.17 -12.06 -5.42
N ILE A 109 6.87 -11.83 -5.53
CA ILE A 109 6.19 -11.58 -6.80
C ILE A 109 5.85 -10.10 -6.83
N TYR A 110 6.44 -9.39 -7.78
CA TYR A 110 6.31 -7.95 -7.87
C TYR A 110 5.02 -7.53 -8.59
N ASN A 111 4.52 -6.37 -8.22
CA ASN A 111 3.29 -5.76 -8.75
C ASN A 111 3.58 -4.86 -9.97
N THR A 112 4.67 -5.12 -10.67
CA THR A 112 5.23 -4.25 -11.70
C THR A 112 4.25 -3.96 -12.84
N GLU A 113 3.55 -4.97 -13.34
CA GLU A 113 2.65 -4.81 -14.48
C GLU A 113 1.43 -3.93 -14.14
N ASN A 114 0.90 -4.08 -12.93
CA ASN A 114 -0.21 -3.25 -12.46
C ASN A 114 0.24 -1.79 -12.26
N ILE A 115 1.42 -1.58 -11.69
CA ILE A 115 1.99 -0.25 -11.51
C ILE A 115 2.24 0.42 -12.87
N LYS A 116 2.82 -0.29 -13.82
CA LYS A 116 3.00 0.20 -15.20
C LYS A 116 1.68 0.60 -15.85
N SER A 117 0.65 -0.21 -15.68
CA SER A 117 -0.68 0.08 -16.22
C SER A 117 -1.26 1.38 -15.65
N VAL A 118 -1.12 1.59 -14.34
CA VAL A 118 -1.58 2.82 -13.68
C VAL A 118 -0.79 4.03 -14.18
N ILE A 119 0.52 3.93 -14.31
CA ILE A 119 1.38 5.01 -14.82
C ILE A 119 1.01 5.34 -16.27
N ASN A 120 0.79 4.35 -17.12
CA ASN A 120 0.43 4.56 -18.52
C ASN A 120 -0.91 5.27 -18.68
N LYS A 121 -1.86 5.03 -17.79
CA LYS A 121 -3.16 5.73 -17.76
C LYS A 121 -3.07 7.13 -17.17
N ASN A 122 -2.01 7.44 -16.44
CA ASN A 122 -1.80 8.71 -15.76
C ASN A 122 -0.39 9.25 -16.09
N PRO A 123 -0.14 9.67 -17.34
CA PRO A 123 1.23 9.95 -17.81
C PRO A 123 1.92 11.11 -17.09
N GLU A 124 1.18 11.97 -16.40
CA GLU A 124 1.71 13.08 -15.61
C GLU A 124 1.82 12.77 -14.10
N VAL A 125 1.60 11.50 -13.72
CA VAL A 125 1.65 11.12 -12.31
C VAL A 125 3.03 11.33 -11.71
N GLN A 126 3.07 11.83 -10.48
CA GLN A 126 4.29 11.89 -9.68
C GLN A 126 4.35 10.68 -8.77
N LEU A 127 5.51 10.03 -8.73
CA LEU A 127 5.76 8.84 -7.93
C LEU A 127 6.53 9.22 -6.67
N TYR A 128 6.08 8.71 -5.54
CA TYR A 128 6.71 8.91 -4.24
C TYR A 128 7.06 7.56 -3.62
N SER A 129 8.31 7.39 -3.23
CA SER A 129 8.76 6.26 -2.42
C SER A 129 8.55 6.58 -0.94
N THR A 130 8.09 5.60 -0.19
CA THR A 130 7.83 5.74 1.25
C THR A 130 8.84 5.01 2.13
N TRP A 131 9.88 4.46 1.54
CA TRP A 131 10.98 3.81 2.26
C TRP A 131 12.32 4.50 2.04
#